data_e4d5f82d1b63fca688021075b39f0878
#
_entry.id   e4d5f82d1b63fca688021075b39f0878
#
_cell.length_a   1.000
_cell.length_b   1.000
_cell.length_c   1.000
_cell.angle_alpha   90.00
_cell.angle_beta   90.00
_cell.angle_gamma   90.00
#
_symmetry.space_group_name_H-M   'P 1'
#
loop_
_entity.id
_entity.type
_entity.pdbx_description
1 polymer ?
#
loop_
_entity_poly.entity_id
_entity_poly.type
_entity_poly.pdbx_seq_one_letter_code
_entity_poly.pdbx_strand_id
1 'polypeptide(L)'
;MVDNEAGTRQAIQHLYELGHRRIAFIKGPKILVDSVQRWRGIETFAQAVGLKVDAKLVLEIKGRNSTYAEGCQLTEELLRRCPDFTALLAFDDLTACAAIRTMTKAGRLVPRDCSVVGFDDVPSSAFYNPPLTTVHQSLELQGSLSAEMVEELIRASAEKRTLPPKHRKVSPKLVVRESTCEAPHS
;
A
#
# COMPACT_ATOMS: atom_id res chain seq x y z
N MET A 1 -13.54 -7.07 -6.51
CA MET A 1 -12.70 -6.29 -5.57
C MET A 1 -11.33 -6.94 -5.42
N VAL A 2 -10.28 -6.17 -5.15
CA VAL A 2 -8.94 -6.70 -4.90
C VAL A 2 -8.85 -7.37 -3.52
N ASP A 3 -7.93 -8.34 -3.37
CA ASP A 3 -7.58 -8.89 -2.08
C ASP A 3 -6.54 -7.99 -1.37
N ASN A 4 -7.03 -6.97 -0.69
CA ASN A 4 -6.20 -5.97 0.00
C ASN A 4 -5.29 -6.59 1.07
N GLU A 5 -5.76 -7.60 1.80
CA GLU A 5 -4.97 -8.29 2.83
C GLU A 5 -3.79 -9.05 2.19
N ALA A 6 -4.05 -9.77 1.09
CA ALA A 6 -2.99 -10.47 0.37
C ALA A 6 -1.95 -9.50 -0.23
N GLY A 7 -2.40 -8.35 -0.75
CA GLY A 7 -1.50 -7.34 -1.32
C GLY A 7 -0.57 -6.72 -0.29
N THR A 8 -1.11 -6.27 0.83
CA THR A 8 -0.29 -5.68 1.90
C THR A 8 0.60 -6.70 2.58
N ARG A 9 0.16 -7.96 2.66
CA ARG A 9 1.03 -9.05 3.13
C ARG A 9 2.25 -9.23 2.23
N GLN A 10 2.09 -9.21 0.90
CA GLN A 10 3.23 -9.28 -0.03
C GLN A 10 4.19 -8.10 0.16
N ALA A 11 3.66 -6.89 0.34
CA ALA A 11 4.45 -5.68 0.54
C ALA A 11 5.28 -5.71 1.83
N ILE A 12 4.67 -6.05 2.96
CA ILE A 12 5.38 -6.13 4.25
C ILE A 12 6.34 -7.32 4.30
N GLN A 13 5.99 -8.45 3.68
CA GLN A 13 6.85 -9.61 3.57
C GLN A 13 8.13 -9.27 2.80
N HIS A 14 8.02 -8.57 1.67
CA HIS A 14 9.16 -8.11 0.90
C HIS A 14 10.12 -7.25 1.74
N LEU A 15 9.60 -6.27 2.48
CA LEU A 15 10.42 -5.46 3.37
C LEU A 15 11.08 -6.28 4.49
N TYR A 16 10.34 -7.25 5.05
CA TYR A 16 10.86 -8.13 6.09
C TYR A 16 11.98 -9.03 5.56
N GLU A 17 11.85 -9.58 4.36
CA GLU A 17 12.85 -10.41 3.67
C GLU A 17 14.12 -9.62 3.31
N LEU A 18 13.99 -8.32 3.00
CA LEU A 18 15.11 -7.39 2.85
C LEU A 18 15.78 -7.01 4.17
N GLY A 19 15.37 -7.57 5.30
CA GLY A 19 15.98 -7.36 6.60
C GLY A 19 15.41 -6.19 7.40
N HIS A 20 14.43 -5.46 6.88
CA HIS A 20 13.81 -4.36 7.63
C HIS A 20 13.03 -4.84 8.84
N ARG A 21 13.28 -4.23 10.00
CA ARG A 21 12.59 -4.54 11.27
C ARG A 21 11.94 -3.31 11.90
N ARG A 22 12.45 -2.12 11.59
CA ARG A 22 11.84 -0.83 11.97
C ARG A 22 11.14 -0.24 10.76
N ILE A 23 9.89 -0.62 10.59
CA ILE A 23 9.06 -0.24 9.45
C ILE A 23 8.03 0.80 9.90
N ALA A 24 7.99 1.94 9.23
CA ALA A 24 6.95 2.95 9.39
C ALA A 24 5.74 2.65 8.49
N PHE A 25 4.57 3.04 8.95
CA PHE A 25 3.32 2.81 8.23
C PHE A 25 2.51 4.11 8.16
N ILE A 26 2.07 4.46 6.96
CA ILE A 26 1.03 5.48 6.77
C ILE A 26 -0.24 4.76 6.32
N LYS A 27 -1.19 4.64 7.23
CA LYS A 27 -2.49 4.00 7.01
C LYS A 27 -3.42 4.93 6.24
N GLY A 28 -4.29 4.34 5.46
CA GLY A 28 -5.39 5.06 4.82
C GLY A 28 -6.46 5.52 5.81
N PRO A 29 -7.44 6.32 5.32
CA PRO A 29 -8.56 6.80 6.12
C PRO A 29 -9.36 5.64 6.73
N LYS A 30 -9.74 5.76 8.00
CA LYS A 30 -10.56 4.74 8.70
C LYS A 30 -11.90 4.46 8.05
N ILE A 31 -12.45 5.45 7.34
CA ILE A 31 -13.74 5.33 6.66
C ILE A 31 -13.70 4.36 5.47
N LEU A 32 -12.52 4.07 4.92
CA LEU A 32 -12.36 3.19 3.77
C LEU A 32 -12.20 1.73 4.20
N VAL A 33 -13.02 0.87 3.65
CA VAL A 33 -12.93 -0.59 3.87
C VAL A 33 -11.55 -1.12 3.47
N ASP A 34 -10.99 -0.62 2.38
CA ASP A 34 -9.67 -1.00 1.89
C ASP A 34 -8.58 -0.69 2.92
N SER A 35 -8.66 0.46 3.61
CA SER A 35 -7.72 0.81 4.67
C SER A 35 -7.72 -0.20 5.81
N VAL A 36 -8.90 -0.63 6.23
CA VAL A 36 -9.06 -1.64 7.30
C VAL A 36 -8.50 -2.99 6.85
N GLN A 37 -8.78 -3.41 5.63
CA GLN A 37 -8.30 -4.68 5.08
C GLN A 37 -6.77 -4.66 4.88
N ARG A 38 -6.21 -3.57 4.34
CA ARG A 38 -4.76 -3.40 4.18
C ARG A 38 -4.06 -3.46 5.54
N TRP A 39 -4.60 -2.78 6.54
CA TRP A 39 -4.02 -2.81 7.89
C TRP A 39 -4.07 -4.22 8.51
N ARG A 40 -5.18 -4.93 8.36
CA ARG A 40 -5.31 -6.33 8.83
C ARG A 40 -4.26 -7.24 8.19
N GLY A 41 -3.97 -7.09 6.89
CA GLY A 41 -2.90 -7.84 6.22
C GLY A 41 -1.53 -7.61 6.85
N ILE A 42 -1.22 -6.37 7.24
CA ILE A 42 0.01 -6.01 7.94
C ILE A 42 0.07 -6.66 9.33
N GLU A 43 -0.98 -6.52 10.13
CA GLU A 43 -1.03 -7.06 11.50
C GLU A 43 -0.91 -8.59 11.50
N THR A 44 -1.64 -9.25 10.60
CA THR A 44 -1.60 -10.72 10.48
C THR A 44 -0.19 -11.21 10.14
N PHE A 45 0.49 -10.57 9.17
CA PHE A 45 1.86 -10.94 8.83
C PHE A 45 2.82 -10.66 9.99
N ALA A 46 2.75 -9.47 10.57
CA ALA A 46 3.63 -9.06 11.66
C ALA A 46 3.53 -10.03 12.86
N GLN A 47 2.31 -10.44 13.21
CA GLN A 47 2.06 -11.42 14.26
C GLN A 47 2.67 -12.79 13.91
N ALA A 48 2.51 -13.25 12.67
CA ALA A 48 2.98 -14.56 12.24
C ALA A 48 4.52 -14.71 12.29
N VAL A 49 5.25 -13.61 12.04
CA VAL A 49 6.73 -13.61 12.02
C VAL A 49 7.37 -12.96 13.25
N GLY A 50 6.58 -12.54 14.24
CA GLY A 50 7.08 -11.85 15.43
C GLY A 50 7.65 -10.44 15.14
N LEU A 51 7.24 -9.79 14.05
CA LEU A 51 7.64 -8.42 13.74
C LEU A 51 6.92 -7.45 14.68
N LYS A 52 7.69 -6.68 15.46
CA LYS A 52 7.14 -5.67 16.36
C LYS A 52 6.73 -4.42 15.57
N VAL A 53 5.43 -4.14 15.54
CA VAL A 53 4.89 -2.88 15.01
C VAL A 53 4.93 -1.83 16.11
N ASP A 54 5.81 -0.83 15.96
CA ASP A 54 5.91 0.28 16.91
C ASP A 54 4.81 1.30 16.63
N ALA A 55 3.93 1.53 17.61
CA ALA A 55 2.83 2.48 17.48
C ALA A 55 3.28 3.92 17.15
N LYS A 56 4.53 4.28 17.51
CA LYS A 56 5.11 5.59 17.18
C LYS A 56 5.41 5.73 15.68
N LEU A 57 5.56 4.61 14.97
CA LEU A 57 5.81 4.53 13.54
C LEU A 57 4.53 4.31 12.71
N VAL A 58 3.36 4.36 13.34
CA VAL A 58 2.07 4.21 12.66
C VAL A 58 1.34 5.54 12.67
N LEU A 59 1.15 6.13 11.49
CA LEU A 59 0.32 7.32 11.30
C LEU A 59 -0.86 6.99 10.37
N GLU A 60 -1.88 7.82 10.39
CA GLU A 60 -3.11 7.60 9.66
C GLU A 60 -3.55 8.87 8.95
N ILE A 61 -3.97 8.73 7.70
CA ILE A 61 -4.61 9.80 6.91
C ILE A 61 -5.94 10.15 7.57
N LYS A 62 -6.11 11.42 7.93
CA LYS A 62 -7.31 11.92 8.62
C LYS A 62 -8.40 12.38 7.66
N GLY A 63 -8.02 12.71 6.42
CA GLY A 63 -8.94 13.10 5.36
C GLY A 63 -9.87 11.96 4.92
N ARG A 64 -10.77 12.25 3.99
CA ARG A 64 -11.64 11.22 3.38
C ARG A 64 -10.89 10.40 2.31
N ASN A 65 -9.88 11.01 1.71
CA ASN A 65 -9.00 10.43 0.69
C ASN A 65 -7.56 10.83 0.98
N SER A 66 -6.61 10.08 0.45
CA SER A 66 -5.19 10.47 0.47
C SER A 66 -4.98 11.75 -0.34
N THR A 67 -4.09 12.60 0.14
CA THR A 67 -3.60 13.76 -0.60
C THR A 67 -2.09 13.83 -0.53
N TYR A 68 -1.46 14.38 -1.56
CA TYR A 68 -0.01 14.58 -1.57
C TYR A 68 0.47 15.43 -0.38
N ALA A 69 -0.26 16.51 -0.06
CA ALA A 69 0.09 17.39 1.04
C ALA A 69 0.05 16.68 2.39
N GLU A 70 -0.99 15.88 2.65
CA GLU A 70 -1.10 15.12 3.90
C GLU A 70 -0.03 14.01 3.97
N GLY A 71 0.30 13.35 2.86
CA GLY A 71 1.43 12.41 2.79
C GLY A 71 2.76 13.06 3.17
N CYS A 72 3.02 14.29 2.70
CA CYS A 72 4.20 15.05 3.12
C CYS A 72 4.20 15.34 4.63
N GLN A 73 3.10 15.85 5.17
CA GLN A 73 2.96 16.20 6.60
C GLN A 73 3.17 14.97 7.50
N LEU A 74 2.55 13.84 7.16
CA LEU A 74 2.70 12.60 7.92
C LEU A 74 4.14 12.07 7.86
N THR A 75 4.81 12.21 6.72
CA THR A 75 6.21 11.79 6.59
C THR A 75 7.15 12.71 7.40
N GLU A 76 6.94 14.02 7.38
CA GLU A 76 7.68 14.97 8.23
C GLU A 76 7.49 14.64 9.71
N GLU A 77 6.28 14.27 10.12
CA GLU A 77 5.98 13.86 11.48
C GLU A 77 6.71 12.56 11.88
N LEU A 78 6.76 11.56 10.99
CA LEU A 78 7.53 10.32 11.21
C LEU A 78 9.02 10.62 11.38
N LEU A 79 9.60 11.42 10.48
CA LEU A 79 11.02 11.81 10.54
C LEU A 79 11.36 12.54 11.83
N ARG A 80 10.46 13.40 12.32
CA ARG A 80 10.65 14.14 13.58
C ARG A 80 10.52 13.26 14.82
N ARG A 81 9.57 12.30 14.82
CA ARG A 81 9.27 11.45 15.99
C ARG A 81 10.27 10.32 16.18
N CYS A 82 10.63 9.66 15.09
CA CYS A 82 11.40 8.42 15.09
C CYS A 82 12.23 8.34 13.80
N PRO A 83 13.35 9.09 13.68
CA PRO A 83 14.11 9.18 12.43
C PRO A 83 14.81 7.88 12.03
N ASP A 84 14.83 6.87 12.86
CA ASP A 84 15.59 5.62 12.73
C ASP A 84 14.83 4.45 12.06
N PHE A 85 13.62 4.68 11.51
CA PHE A 85 12.98 3.67 10.68
C PHE A 85 13.73 3.48 9.35
N THR A 86 13.81 2.24 8.88
CA THR A 86 14.57 1.89 7.67
C THR A 86 13.68 1.58 6.47
N ALA A 87 12.37 1.45 6.68
CA ALA A 87 11.41 1.28 5.60
C ALA A 87 10.09 1.99 5.92
N LEU A 88 9.34 2.33 4.88
CA LEU A 88 8.00 2.90 4.95
C LEU A 88 7.07 2.15 4.00
N LEU A 89 5.95 1.65 4.52
CA LEU A 89 4.83 1.13 3.74
C LEU A 89 3.71 2.17 3.75
N ALA A 90 3.46 2.76 2.59
CA ALA A 90 2.44 3.78 2.39
C ALA A 90 1.09 3.15 2.02
N PHE A 91 0.00 3.87 2.32
CA PHE A 91 -1.35 3.43 1.98
C PHE A 91 -1.56 3.26 0.47
N ASP A 92 -1.05 4.21 -0.32
CA ASP A 92 -1.13 4.22 -1.77
C ASP A 92 0.12 4.84 -2.42
N ASP A 93 0.19 4.84 -3.73
CA ASP A 93 1.32 5.37 -4.49
C ASP A 93 1.47 6.89 -4.36
N LEU A 94 0.37 7.62 -4.21
CA LEU A 94 0.41 9.07 -4.01
C LEU A 94 1.07 9.42 -2.67
N THR A 95 0.72 8.70 -1.63
CA THR A 95 1.33 8.83 -0.29
C THR A 95 2.81 8.40 -0.32
N ALA A 96 3.14 7.32 -1.04
CA ALA A 96 4.52 6.88 -1.23
C ALA A 96 5.37 7.94 -1.95
N CYS A 97 4.84 8.54 -3.02
CA CYS A 97 5.50 9.63 -3.75
C CYS A 97 5.77 10.84 -2.85
N ALA A 98 4.77 11.24 -2.06
CA ALA A 98 4.91 12.31 -1.08
C ALA A 98 6.01 11.99 -0.04
N ALA A 99 6.07 10.74 0.43
CA ALA A 99 7.07 10.28 1.38
C ALA A 99 8.47 10.34 0.78
N ILE A 100 8.69 9.81 -0.43
CA ILE A 100 9.98 9.85 -1.13
C ILE A 100 10.46 11.30 -1.27
N ARG A 101 9.58 12.19 -1.73
CA ARG A 101 9.92 13.60 -1.91
C ARG A 101 10.29 14.27 -0.59
N THR A 102 9.55 14.00 0.47
CA THR A 102 9.79 14.58 1.80
C THR A 102 11.10 14.08 2.40
N MET A 103 11.40 12.78 2.30
CA MET A 103 12.67 12.19 2.71
C MET A 103 13.85 12.81 1.97
N THR A 104 13.75 12.94 0.63
CA THR A 104 14.79 13.54 -0.20
C THR A 104 15.07 14.99 0.22
N LYS A 105 14.03 15.79 0.50
CA LYS A 105 14.21 17.17 1.01
C LYS A 105 14.88 17.20 2.39
N ALA A 106 14.68 16.18 3.21
CA ALA A 106 15.31 16.03 4.52
C ALA A 106 16.72 15.42 4.43
N GLY A 107 17.27 15.21 3.22
CA GLY A 107 18.60 14.64 2.99
C GLY A 107 18.65 13.12 3.15
N ARG A 108 17.51 12.44 3.24
CA ARG A 108 17.41 10.99 3.39
C ARG A 108 17.12 10.34 2.04
N LEU A 109 18.01 9.49 1.57
CA LEU A 109 17.93 8.89 0.24
C LEU A 109 17.08 7.62 0.23
N VAL A 110 16.21 7.52 -0.76
CA VAL A 110 15.44 6.31 -1.07
C VAL A 110 16.09 5.66 -2.30
N PRO A 111 16.41 4.37 -2.28
CA PRO A 111 16.14 3.39 -1.20
C PRO A 111 17.23 3.30 -0.12
N ARG A 112 18.41 3.92 -0.32
CA ARG A 112 19.63 3.69 0.46
C ARG A 112 19.44 3.82 1.98
N ASP A 113 18.80 4.89 2.43
CA ASP A 113 18.62 5.20 3.84
C ASP A 113 17.23 4.75 4.35
N CYS A 114 16.28 4.56 3.41
CA CYS A 114 14.92 4.09 3.70
C CYS A 114 14.27 3.51 2.46
N SER A 115 13.84 2.27 2.53
CA SER A 115 12.99 1.64 1.51
C SER A 115 11.56 2.19 1.57
N VAL A 116 10.91 2.37 0.42
CA VAL A 116 9.52 2.83 0.34
C VAL A 116 8.70 1.90 -0.56
N VAL A 117 7.54 1.46 -0.07
CA VAL A 117 6.58 0.65 -0.83
C VAL A 117 5.24 1.37 -0.86
N GLY A 118 4.63 1.40 -2.06
CA GLY A 118 3.29 1.93 -2.31
C GLY A 118 2.24 0.84 -2.49
N PHE A 119 1.07 1.26 -2.93
CA PHE A 119 -0.05 0.39 -3.32
C PHE A 119 -0.83 1.10 -4.43
N ASP A 120 -1.27 0.40 -5.45
CA ASP A 120 -2.14 0.69 -6.60
C ASP A 120 -1.46 0.42 -7.94
N ASP A 121 -0.14 0.65 -8.06
CA ASP A 121 0.64 0.57 -9.30
C ASP A 121 0.08 1.48 -10.39
N VAL A 122 -0.13 2.76 -10.03
CA VAL A 122 -0.54 3.76 -11.02
C VAL A 122 0.58 3.97 -12.06
N PRO A 123 0.26 4.31 -13.33
CA PRO A 123 1.27 4.41 -14.39
C PRO A 123 2.47 5.29 -14.05
N SER A 124 2.25 6.37 -13.27
CA SER A 124 3.33 7.27 -12.84
C SER A 124 4.34 6.63 -11.89
N SER A 125 3.98 5.54 -11.20
CA SER A 125 4.87 4.86 -10.24
C SER A 125 6.14 4.30 -10.87
N ALA A 126 6.08 3.96 -12.17
CA ALA A 126 7.23 3.53 -12.94
C ALA A 126 8.20 4.67 -13.30
N PHE A 127 7.74 5.92 -13.21
CA PHE A 127 8.50 7.11 -13.59
C PHE A 127 8.91 7.98 -12.39
N TYR A 128 8.61 7.57 -11.16
CA TYR A 128 9.11 8.24 -9.96
C TYR A 128 10.62 8.11 -9.89
N ASN A 129 11.24 8.95 -9.09
CA ASN A 129 12.67 8.86 -8.84
C ASN A 129 12.92 8.68 -7.33
N PRO A 130 13.28 7.44 -6.93
CA PRO A 130 13.39 6.21 -7.74
C PRO A 130 12.03 5.65 -8.20
N PRO A 131 12.00 4.76 -9.24
CA PRO A 131 10.82 3.99 -9.62
C PRO A 131 10.25 3.21 -8.43
N LEU A 132 8.93 3.32 -8.21
CA LEU A 132 8.28 2.86 -6.98
C LEU A 132 7.96 1.37 -7.00
N THR A 133 8.45 0.63 -6.01
CA THR A 133 7.96 -0.69 -5.64
C THR A 133 6.56 -0.55 -5.07
N THR A 134 5.58 -1.26 -5.62
CA THR A 134 4.18 -1.08 -5.29
C THR A 134 3.35 -2.34 -5.55
N VAL A 135 2.15 -2.40 -5.00
CA VAL A 135 1.20 -3.51 -5.20
C VAL A 135 0.26 -3.20 -6.36
N HIS A 136 0.35 -3.99 -7.42
CA HIS A 136 -0.53 -3.91 -8.58
C HIS A 136 -1.90 -4.49 -8.28
N GLN A 137 -2.95 -3.70 -8.46
CA GLN A 137 -4.33 -4.09 -8.17
C GLN A 137 -5.07 -4.76 -9.33
N SER A 138 -4.48 -4.81 -10.54
CA SER A 138 -5.13 -5.31 -11.77
C SER A 138 -6.48 -4.63 -12.03
N LEU A 139 -6.52 -3.29 -12.04
CA LEU A 139 -7.75 -2.50 -12.21
C LEU A 139 -8.48 -2.82 -13.51
N GLU A 140 -7.73 -3.10 -14.60
CA GLU A 140 -8.29 -3.51 -15.89
C GLU A 140 -9.09 -4.82 -15.78
N LEU A 141 -8.51 -5.82 -15.07
CA LEU A 141 -9.21 -7.08 -14.82
C LEU A 141 -10.45 -6.87 -13.94
N GLN A 142 -10.34 -6.02 -12.92
CA GLN A 142 -11.50 -5.67 -12.08
C GLN A 142 -12.61 -5.01 -12.91
N GLY A 143 -12.24 -4.10 -13.82
CA GLY A 143 -13.17 -3.44 -14.74
C GLY A 143 -13.88 -4.46 -15.66
N SER A 144 -13.12 -5.35 -16.29
CA SER A 144 -13.66 -6.40 -17.16
C SER A 144 -14.61 -7.33 -16.42
N LEU A 145 -14.21 -7.83 -15.24
CA LEU A 145 -15.06 -8.69 -14.42
C LEU A 145 -16.33 -7.98 -13.93
N SER A 146 -16.24 -6.68 -13.64
CA SER A 146 -17.41 -5.90 -13.25
C SER A 146 -18.38 -5.73 -14.39
N ALA A 147 -17.89 -5.47 -15.62
CA ALA A 147 -18.72 -5.38 -16.81
C ALA A 147 -19.43 -6.69 -17.12
N GLU A 148 -18.74 -7.84 -17.04
CA GLU A 148 -19.33 -9.17 -17.21
C GLU A 148 -20.45 -9.42 -16.18
N MET A 149 -20.22 -9.06 -14.92
CA MET A 149 -21.22 -9.24 -13.87
C MET A 149 -22.45 -8.36 -14.07
N VAL A 150 -22.27 -7.12 -14.54
CA VAL A 150 -23.38 -6.21 -14.86
C VAL A 150 -24.18 -6.77 -16.05
N GLU A 151 -23.51 -7.24 -17.10
CA GLU A 151 -24.19 -7.85 -18.25
C GLU A 151 -25.03 -9.08 -17.85
N GLU A 152 -24.47 -9.96 -16.98
CA GLU A 152 -25.20 -11.10 -16.44
C GLU A 152 -26.46 -10.68 -15.67
N LEU A 153 -26.35 -9.61 -14.84
CA LEU A 153 -27.50 -9.07 -14.10
C LEU A 153 -28.57 -8.49 -15.03
N ILE A 154 -28.18 -7.78 -16.08
CA ILE A 154 -29.13 -7.23 -17.07
C ILE A 154 -29.88 -8.35 -17.78
N ARG A 155 -29.18 -9.38 -18.24
CA ARG A 155 -29.80 -10.56 -18.89
C ARG A 155 -30.79 -11.28 -17.93
N ALA A 156 -30.36 -11.53 -16.71
CA ALA A 156 -31.21 -12.18 -15.72
C ALA A 156 -32.46 -11.35 -15.40
N SER A 157 -32.32 -10.02 -15.32
CA SER A 157 -33.47 -9.12 -15.11
C SER A 157 -34.46 -9.17 -16.28
N ALA A 158 -33.96 -9.18 -17.52
CA ALA A 158 -34.80 -9.32 -18.72
C ALA A 158 -35.56 -10.65 -18.75
N GLU A 159 -34.97 -11.72 -18.24
CA GLU A 159 -35.54 -13.06 -18.11
C GLU A 159 -36.32 -13.26 -16.81
N LYS A 160 -36.51 -12.22 -15.98
CA LYS A 160 -37.13 -12.24 -14.67
C LYS A 160 -36.57 -13.30 -13.71
N ARG A 161 -35.26 -13.58 -13.83
CA ARG A 161 -34.52 -14.47 -12.93
C ARG A 161 -33.80 -13.66 -11.84
N THR A 162 -33.80 -14.17 -10.64
CA THR A 162 -32.96 -13.62 -9.53
C THR A 162 -31.65 -14.37 -9.48
N LEU A 163 -30.54 -13.64 -9.47
CA LEU A 163 -29.22 -14.21 -9.27
C LEU A 163 -28.75 -14.05 -7.83
N PRO A 164 -28.07 -15.06 -7.28
CA PRO A 164 -27.45 -14.92 -5.98
C PRO A 164 -26.33 -13.88 -6.02
N PRO A 165 -26.04 -13.18 -4.90
CA PRO A 165 -24.90 -12.27 -4.82
C PRO A 165 -23.61 -13.00 -5.16
N LYS A 166 -22.81 -12.42 -6.08
CA LYS A 166 -21.50 -12.94 -6.47
C LYS A 166 -20.42 -11.97 -6.01
N HIS A 167 -19.37 -12.51 -5.42
CA HIS A 167 -18.16 -11.76 -5.08
C HIS A 167 -16.97 -12.40 -5.79
N ARG A 168 -16.26 -11.63 -6.60
CA ARG A 168 -15.00 -12.06 -7.22
C ARG A 168 -13.86 -11.27 -6.62
N LYS A 169 -12.88 -11.96 -6.03
CA LYS A 169 -11.62 -11.38 -5.59
C LYS A 169 -10.58 -11.49 -6.69
N VAL A 170 -9.86 -10.40 -6.93
CA VAL A 170 -8.71 -10.34 -7.84
C VAL A 170 -7.45 -10.37 -6.99
N SER A 171 -6.54 -11.29 -7.30
CA SER A 171 -5.27 -11.40 -6.60
C SER A 171 -4.34 -10.27 -7.00
N PRO A 172 -3.82 -9.49 -6.05
CA PRO A 172 -2.84 -8.46 -6.31
C PRO A 172 -1.44 -9.08 -6.51
N LYS A 173 -0.52 -8.29 -7.07
CA LYS A 173 0.87 -8.71 -7.28
C LYS A 173 1.81 -7.58 -6.87
N LEU A 174 2.83 -7.87 -6.06
CA LEU A 174 3.90 -6.93 -5.80
C LEU A 174 4.75 -6.74 -7.06
N VAL A 175 4.95 -5.49 -7.46
CA VAL A 175 5.83 -5.07 -8.54
C VAL A 175 7.05 -4.42 -7.90
N VAL A 176 8.17 -5.15 -7.86
CA VAL A 176 9.42 -4.66 -7.30
C VAL A 176 10.12 -3.77 -8.32
N ARG A 177 10.51 -2.56 -7.87
CA ARG A 177 11.28 -1.58 -8.64
C ARG A 177 12.47 -1.09 -7.79
N GLU A 178 12.86 0.17 -7.91
CA GLU A 178 14.11 0.71 -7.35
C GLU A 178 13.94 1.43 -6.00
N SER A 179 12.72 1.53 -5.46
CA SER A 179 12.46 2.23 -4.19
C SER A 179 12.71 1.37 -2.95
N THR A 180 13.20 0.14 -3.11
CA THR A 180 13.53 -0.76 -2.02
C THR A 180 14.92 -1.38 -2.19
N CYS A 181 15.63 -1.58 -1.09
CA CYS A 181 16.91 -2.30 -1.03
C CYS A 181 17.02 -3.05 0.31
N GLU A 182 18.10 -3.79 0.51
CA GLU A 182 18.42 -4.40 1.80
C GLU A 182 18.48 -3.35 2.91
N ALA A 183 18.06 -3.73 4.11
CA ALA A 183 18.11 -2.85 5.26
C ALA A 183 19.56 -2.43 5.55
N PRO A 184 19.82 -1.15 5.89
CA PRO A 184 21.16 -0.74 6.28
C PRO A 184 21.63 -1.56 7.47
N HIS A 185 22.87 -2.04 7.40
CA HIS A 185 23.49 -2.77 8.51
C HIS A 185 23.63 -1.82 9.71
N SER A 186 23.18 -2.26 10.86
CA SER A 186 23.25 -1.55 12.16
C SER A 186 24.67 -1.57 12.68
#